data_5be9491a715938df3f13f80f8a39f42a
#
_entry.id   5be9491a715938df3f13f80f8a39f42a
#
_cell.length_a   1.000
_cell.length_b   1.000
_cell.length_c   1.000
_cell.angle_alpha   90.00
_cell.angle_beta   90.00
_cell.angle_gamma   90.00
#
_symmetry.space_group_name_H-M   'P 1'
#
loop_
_entity.id
_entity.type
_entity.pdbx_description
1 polymer ?
#
loop_
_entity_poly.entity_id
_entity_poly.type
_entity_poly.pdbx_seq_one_letter_code
_entity_poly.pdbx_strand_id
1 'polypeptide(L)'
;MIKLQHRTLLYCLATLLLLGNFASCKQAERETHTLRILHTTDVHGNILGYDFVQDSSTPSGLGRVSTYVTQVRSDYPTSTLLLDGGDVLQGNAAVYYSNFVDTVRTHFISDAMTLLGYDAAVVGNHDLEATPSVYHRWQHDMATPLLAANIVHSDGPLKGKPYYSPYSVHTVDGVKVAVLGLITPSVPEWIPQSSYEGMTFASPIATAHVWIPTIQEHVHPDLLIVLMHSGLGDSEGGENFAMQLANSVSGIDLILYGHDHQANQTTVQSPSGSPVLLINPGSHARNVADVTVSITKQRNKVIDKQIQGEIVSMASVPVDSAFVSYFSGFADTVRSFIAEPITRLTEPLVGVDALFGPSAYISLLHQLQLDLSEADISFSAPHRLSLSQPADTLRVRDFFDIYPYENHLYTLRLSGQEIKDYLEYSYGLWCGPDASTGEHLLYLKDQADEQRFPTVKPTFNFSAAAGIDYTVDLRKAQGERITIERLSDGRPFSADSVYTVAVNSYRAIGGGGHLTQGAGLSPEELRQRIVWVSPYDLRYHLIEWAKAHQPLTPPRYNNWAFIPKEQAAPAIACDRRIIEESLNK
;
A
#
# COMPACT_ATOMS: atom_id res chain seq x y z
N MET A 1 -96.51 15.06 10.02
CA MET A 1 -95.40 14.96 10.98
C MET A 1 -94.37 13.89 10.60
N ILE A 2 -94.72 12.82 9.90
CA ILE A 2 -93.75 11.70 9.57
C ILE A 2 -92.74 12.07 8.50
N LYS A 3 -93.03 12.99 7.53
CA LYS A 3 -92.07 13.43 6.49
C LYS A 3 -90.95 14.36 6.98
N LEU A 4 -91.08 14.97 8.16
CA LEU A 4 -90.08 15.89 8.69
C LEU A 4 -88.97 15.11 9.49
N GLN A 5 -89.34 14.04 10.13
CA GLN A 5 -88.42 13.20 10.91
C GLN A 5 -87.45 12.42 10.01
N HIS A 6 -87.86 11.99 8.79
CA HIS A 6 -86.94 11.29 7.87
C HIS A 6 -85.90 12.23 7.24
N ARG A 7 -86.19 13.51 7.04
CA ARG A 7 -85.22 14.47 6.54
C ARG A 7 -84.13 14.83 7.56
N THR A 8 -84.53 14.94 8.84
CA THR A 8 -83.55 15.22 9.93
C THR A 8 -82.65 14.04 10.19
N LEU A 9 -83.16 12.79 10.10
CA LEU A 9 -82.33 11.56 10.22
C LEU A 9 -81.34 11.41 9.05
N LEU A 10 -81.74 11.74 7.83
CA LEU A 10 -80.83 11.70 6.67
C LEU A 10 -79.73 12.76 6.77
N TYR A 11 -80.03 13.98 7.30
CA TYR A 11 -79.00 15.00 7.51
C TYR A 11 -78.05 14.64 8.64
N CYS A 12 -78.52 14.02 9.71
CA CYS A 12 -77.65 13.51 10.78
C CYS A 12 -76.77 12.34 10.30
N LEU A 13 -77.26 11.42 9.47
CA LEU A 13 -76.45 10.35 8.86
C LEU A 13 -75.43 10.89 7.86
N ALA A 14 -75.81 11.89 7.05
CA ALA A 14 -74.88 12.54 6.09
C ALA A 14 -73.79 13.34 6.81
N THR A 15 -74.12 14.00 7.94
CA THR A 15 -73.12 14.71 8.75
C THR A 15 -72.20 13.75 9.51
N LEU A 16 -72.70 12.63 10.01
CA LEU A 16 -71.88 11.57 10.60
C LEU A 16 -70.97 10.85 9.58
N LEU A 17 -71.41 10.66 8.32
CA LEU A 17 -70.59 10.14 7.21
C LEU A 17 -69.55 11.16 6.75
N LEU A 18 -69.81 12.47 6.80
CA LEU A 18 -68.82 13.51 6.52
C LEU A 18 -67.81 13.70 7.65
N LEU A 19 -68.20 13.49 8.92
CA LEU A 19 -67.26 13.51 10.07
C LEU A 19 -66.43 12.23 10.17
N GLY A 20 -66.90 11.11 9.65
CA GLY A 20 -66.14 9.83 9.59
C GLY A 20 -65.03 9.80 8.54
N ASN A 21 -65.03 10.74 7.60
CA ASN A 21 -63.95 10.85 6.57
C ASN A 21 -62.81 11.82 6.96
N PHE A 22 -62.81 12.41 8.14
CA PHE A 22 -61.58 12.84 8.76
C PHE A 22 -60.84 11.60 9.27
N ALA A 23 -60.58 10.65 8.34
CA ALA A 23 -59.53 9.65 8.57
C ALA A 23 -58.29 10.45 8.94
N SER A 24 -57.98 10.38 10.21
CA SER A 24 -56.71 10.85 10.73
C SER A 24 -55.63 10.44 9.73
N CYS A 25 -55.16 11.40 8.93
CA CYS A 25 -53.87 11.26 8.30
C CYS A 25 -52.90 11.12 9.47
N LYS A 26 -52.74 9.89 9.98
CA LYS A 26 -51.61 9.60 10.80
C LYS A 26 -50.41 10.06 9.98
N GLN A 27 -49.85 11.18 10.36
CA GLN A 27 -48.59 11.65 9.79
C GLN A 27 -47.66 10.45 9.93
N ALA A 28 -47.23 9.90 8.79
CA ALA A 28 -46.41 8.68 8.85
C ALA A 28 -45.22 8.98 9.76
N GLU A 29 -45.05 8.13 10.73
CA GLU A 29 -44.02 8.23 11.76
C GLU A 29 -42.66 8.35 11.08
N ARG A 30 -41.84 9.25 11.57
CA ARG A 30 -40.47 9.40 11.13
C ARG A 30 -39.60 8.54 12.03
N GLU A 31 -38.83 7.66 11.44
CA GLU A 31 -37.89 6.79 12.14
C GLU A 31 -36.48 7.23 11.79
N THR A 32 -35.65 7.47 12.81
CA THR A 32 -34.24 7.81 12.63
C THR A 32 -33.38 6.66 13.08
N HIS A 33 -32.54 6.18 12.18
CA HIS A 33 -31.58 5.10 12.39
C HIS A 33 -30.18 5.70 12.45
N THR A 34 -29.37 5.24 13.40
CA THR A 34 -27.97 5.67 13.54
C THR A 34 -27.05 4.47 13.37
N LEU A 35 -26.21 4.51 12.33
CA LEU A 35 -25.23 3.48 12.03
C LEU A 35 -23.82 3.97 12.35
N ARG A 36 -22.97 3.04 12.73
CA ARG A 36 -21.53 3.24 12.86
C ARG A 36 -20.81 2.42 11.79
N ILE A 37 -20.05 3.09 10.95
CA ILE A 37 -19.24 2.47 9.91
C ILE A 37 -17.79 2.63 10.32
N LEU A 38 -17.15 1.52 10.69
CA LEU A 38 -15.75 1.48 11.07
C LEU A 38 -14.92 1.02 9.87
N HIS A 39 -13.80 1.69 9.63
CA HIS A 39 -12.95 1.38 8.49
C HIS A 39 -11.48 1.33 8.87
N THR A 40 -10.81 0.24 8.46
CA THR A 40 -9.36 0.06 8.45
C THR A 40 -8.89 -0.08 7.01
N THR A 41 -7.64 0.20 6.74
CA THR A 41 -6.99 0.01 5.44
C THR A 41 -5.48 -0.12 5.63
N ASP A 42 -4.79 -0.69 4.66
CA ASP A 42 -3.32 -0.74 4.64
C ASP A 42 -2.76 -1.29 5.97
N VAL A 43 -3.39 -2.37 6.46
CA VAL A 43 -3.00 -2.96 7.76
C VAL A 43 -1.61 -3.57 7.69
N HIS A 44 -1.18 -4.04 6.51
CA HIS A 44 0.17 -4.56 6.25
C HIS A 44 0.61 -5.59 7.31
N GLY A 45 -0.30 -6.53 7.61
CA GLY A 45 -0.04 -7.59 8.55
C GLY A 45 0.10 -7.17 10.01
N ASN A 46 -0.13 -5.91 10.36
CA ASN A 46 -0.04 -5.45 11.75
C ASN A 46 -1.26 -5.87 12.58
N ILE A 47 -1.36 -7.17 12.81
CA ILE A 47 -2.47 -7.80 13.53
C ILE A 47 -2.28 -7.67 15.04
N LEU A 48 -1.10 -8.03 15.55
CA LEU A 48 -0.87 -8.20 16.98
C LEU A 48 -0.35 -6.93 17.67
N GLY A 49 -0.06 -5.85 16.92
CA GLY A 49 0.59 -4.67 17.50
C GLY A 49 2.00 -4.99 18.02
N TYR A 50 2.74 -5.79 17.26
CA TYR A 50 4.05 -6.30 17.63
C TYR A 50 4.97 -6.39 16.43
N ASP A 51 6.15 -5.79 16.54
CA ASP A 51 7.22 -5.92 15.57
C ASP A 51 8.09 -7.12 15.94
N PHE A 52 7.98 -8.19 15.17
CA PHE A 52 8.73 -9.43 15.39
C PHE A 52 10.23 -9.27 15.13
N VAL A 53 10.63 -8.36 14.24
CA VAL A 53 12.04 -8.13 13.90
C VAL A 53 12.74 -7.39 15.02
N GLN A 54 12.10 -6.31 15.53
CA GLN A 54 12.64 -5.51 16.63
C GLN A 54 12.30 -6.05 18.03
N ASP A 55 11.52 -7.14 18.10
CA ASP A 55 11.07 -7.79 19.35
C ASP A 55 10.39 -6.80 20.32
N SER A 56 9.49 -5.95 19.80
CA SER A 56 8.87 -4.86 20.54
C SER A 56 7.40 -4.65 20.21
N SER A 57 6.62 -4.18 21.19
CA SER A 57 5.23 -3.79 20.97
C SER A 57 5.14 -2.47 20.21
N THR A 58 4.12 -2.36 19.34
CA THR A 58 3.80 -1.12 18.62
C THR A 58 2.50 -0.50 19.14
N PRO A 59 2.34 0.84 19.09
CA PRO A 59 1.11 1.50 19.54
C PRO A 59 0.00 1.44 18.48
N SER A 60 -0.19 0.29 17.83
CA SER A 60 -1.06 0.08 16.66
C SER A 60 -1.49 -1.39 16.58
N GLY A 61 -2.18 -1.78 15.52
CA GLY A 61 -2.53 -3.18 15.22
C GLY A 61 -3.97 -3.56 15.53
N LEU A 62 -4.43 -4.64 14.86
CA LEU A 62 -5.84 -5.09 14.96
C LEU A 62 -6.22 -5.55 16.38
N GLY A 63 -5.26 -5.96 17.23
CA GLY A 63 -5.54 -6.24 18.63
C GLY A 63 -6.06 -5.03 19.42
N ARG A 64 -5.72 -3.80 19.03
CA ARG A 64 -6.28 -2.56 19.59
C ARG A 64 -7.61 -2.19 18.92
N VAL A 65 -7.68 -2.41 17.60
CA VAL A 65 -8.93 -2.25 16.83
C VAL A 65 -10.00 -3.18 17.39
N SER A 66 -9.66 -4.41 17.81
CA SER A 66 -10.58 -5.35 18.45
C SER A 66 -11.25 -4.77 19.69
N THR A 67 -10.48 -4.14 20.58
CA THR A 67 -11.04 -3.46 21.75
C THR A 67 -11.99 -2.35 21.35
N TYR A 68 -11.59 -1.49 20.38
CA TYR A 68 -12.41 -0.38 19.92
C TYR A 68 -13.72 -0.85 19.27
N VAL A 69 -13.63 -1.82 18.36
CA VAL A 69 -14.80 -2.43 17.68
C VAL A 69 -15.76 -3.06 18.70
N THR A 70 -15.22 -3.77 19.69
CA THR A 70 -16.02 -4.36 20.76
C THR A 70 -16.77 -3.30 21.55
N GLN A 71 -16.12 -2.20 21.88
CA GLN A 71 -16.74 -1.05 22.56
C GLN A 71 -17.89 -0.47 21.72
N VAL A 72 -17.62 -0.15 20.43
CA VAL A 72 -18.63 0.42 19.55
C VAL A 72 -19.80 -0.54 19.34
N ARG A 73 -19.55 -1.84 19.16
CA ARG A 73 -20.60 -2.86 19.04
C ARG A 73 -21.39 -3.05 20.33
N SER A 74 -20.81 -2.80 21.49
CA SER A 74 -21.55 -2.78 22.76
C SER A 74 -22.57 -1.66 22.81
N ASP A 75 -22.20 -0.47 22.31
CA ASP A 75 -23.06 0.70 22.30
C ASP A 75 -24.07 0.67 21.12
N TYR A 76 -23.71 0.04 20.01
CA TYR A 76 -24.46 -0.06 18.75
C TYR A 76 -24.55 -1.52 18.26
N PRO A 77 -25.19 -2.44 18.98
CA PRO A 77 -25.05 -3.90 18.76
C PRO A 77 -25.61 -4.40 17.41
N THR A 78 -26.57 -3.68 16.82
CA THR A 78 -27.20 -4.05 15.54
C THR A 78 -26.95 -3.01 14.43
N SER A 79 -26.13 -2.00 14.71
CA SER A 79 -26.00 -0.81 13.87
C SER A 79 -24.54 -0.51 13.48
N THR A 80 -23.64 -1.50 13.58
CA THR A 80 -22.22 -1.33 13.26
C THR A 80 -21.83 -2.19 12.07
N LEU A 81 -21.11 -1.59 11.09
CA LEU A 81 -20.36 -2.28 10.04
C LEU A 81 -18.87 -2.04 10.22
N LEU A 82 -18.07 -3.07 9.97
CA LEU A 82 -16.61 -3.02 9.96
C LEU A 82 -16.10 -3.40 8.56
N LEU A 83 -15.40 -2.47 7.90
CA LEU A 83 -14.96 -2.59 6.51
C LEU A 83 -13.44 -2.43 6.42
N ASP A 84 -12.79 -3.17 5.50
CA ASP A 84 -11.34 -3.08 5.27
C ASP A 84 -11.02 -2.63 3.84
N GLY A 85 -10.08 -1.69 3.73
CA GLY A 85 -9.67 -1.04 2.50
C GLY A 85 -8.58 -1.77 1.71
N GLY A 86 -8.19 -3.01 2.07
CA GLY A 86 -7.16 -3.79 1.38
C GLY A 86 -5.73 -3.55 1.88
N ASP A 87 -4.77 -4.18 1.21
CA ASP A 87 -3.35 -4.22 1.57
C ASP A 87 -3.10 -4.81 2.94
N VAL A 88 -3.49 -6.07 3.08
CA VAL A 88 -3.31 -6.86 4.32
C VAL A 88 -2.26 -7.96 4.19
N LEU A 89 -1.95 -8.43 2.96
CA LEU A 89 -1.11 -9.61 2.70
C LEU A 89 0.39 -9.32 2.59
N GLN A 90 0.84 -8.12 2.91
CA GLN A 90 2.24 -7.71 2.81
C GLN A 90 2.63 -6.87 4.02
N GLY A 91 3.89 -6.92 4.47
CA GLY A 91 4.48 -5.88 5.33
C GLY A 91 5.25 -6.34 6.56
N ASN A 92 5.04 -7.53 7.11
CA ASN A 92 5.80 -8.00 8.28
C ASN A 92 6.11 -9.50 8.27
N ALA A 93 6.95 -9.94 9.21
CA ALA A 93 7.39 -11.32 9.31
C ALA A 93 6.26 -12.34 9.56
N ALA A 94 5.18 -11.95 10.23
CA ALA A 94 4.05 -12.84 10.50
C ALA A 94 3.25 -13.13 9.21
N VAL A 95 3.01 -12.10 8.41
CA VAL A 95 2.37 -12.26 7.09
C VAL A 95 3.28 -13.03 6.14
N TYR A 96 4.58 -12.69 6.09
CA TYR A 96 5.55 -13.43 5.30
C TYR A 96 5.55 -14.93 5.65
N TYR A 97 5.54 -15.27 6.96
CA TYR A 97 5.46 -16.65 7.42
C TYR A 97 4.19 -17.35 6.94
N SER A 98 3.03 -16.70 7.06
CA SER A 98 1.77 -17.24 6.60
C SER A 98 1.68 -17.34 5.07
N ASN A 99 2.28 -16.40 4.34
CA ASN A 99 2.28 -16.42 2.87
C ASN A 99 3.13 -17.57 2.30
N PHE A 100 4.37 -17.72 2.79
CA PHE A 100 5.40 -18.47 2.09
C PHE A 100 5.98 -19.66 2.86
N VAL A 101 5.77 -19.74 4.18
CA VAL A 101 6.33 -20.80 5.02
C VAL A 101 5.24 -21.77 5.49
N ASP A 102 4.22 -21.28 6.16
CA ASP A 102 3.06 -22.11 6.56
C ASP A 102 1.92 -21.95 5.54
N THR A 103 1.98 -22.73 4.49
CA THR A 103 1.00 -22.69 3.39
C THR A 103 -0.16 -23.65 3.58
N VAL A 104 -0.26 -24.34 4.71
CA VAL A 104 -1.23 -25.42 4.97
C VAL A 104 -2.36 -24.99 5.91
N ARG A 105 -2.02 -24.24 6.96
CA ARG A 105 -3.02 -23.74 7.91
C ARG A 105 -3.87 -22.64 7.29
N THR A 106 -5.04 -22.37 7.89
CA THR A 106 -5.82 -21.15 7.58
C THR A 106 -4.91 -19.93 7.60
N HIS A 107 -5.08 -19.06 6.63
CA HIS A 107 -4.25 -17.88 6.51
C HIS A 107 -4.44 -16.97 7.73
N PHE A 108 -3.34 -16.55 8.36
CA PHE A 108 -3.34 -15.75 9.59
C PHE A 108 -4.23 -14.48 9.50
N ILE A 109 -4.22 -13.81 8.36
CA ILE A 109 -5.06 -12.63 8.11
C ILE A 109 -6.55 -13.03 8.05
N SER A 110 -6.88 -14.16 7.41
CA SER A 110 -8.26 -14.66 7.33
C SER A 110 -8.84 -14.94 8.72
N ASP A 111 -8.05 -15.58 9.58
CA ASP A 111 -8.45 -15.83 10.97
C ASP A 111 -8.68 -14.52 11.73
N ALA A 112 -7.78 -13.55 11.58
CA ALA A 112 -7.89 -12.27 12.27
C ALA A 112 -9.12 -11.46 11.81
N MET A 113 -9.36 -11.38 10.50
CA MET A 113 -10.51 -10.67 9.95
C MET A 113 -11.84 -11.36 10.31
N THR A 114 -11.86 -12.69 10.31
CA THR A 114 -13.03 -13.49 10.73
C THR A 114 -13.32 -13.28 12.22
N LEU A 115 -12.30 -13.31 13.07
CA LEU A 115 -12.46 -13.12 14.52
C LEU A 115 -12.96 -11.71 14.87
N LEU A 116 -12.51 -10.69 14.14
CA LEU A 116 -13.00 -9.30 14.27
C LEU A 116 -14.41 -9.12 13.69
N GLY A 117 -14.85 -10.03 12.80
CA GLY A 117 -16.13 -9.94 12.13
C GLY A 117 -16.19 -8.76 11.15
N TYR A 118 -15.25 -8.71 10.21
CA TYR A 118 -15.34 -7.78 9.08
C TYR A 118 -16.53 -8.15 8.19
N ASP A 119 -17.28 -7.13 7.77
CA ASP A 119 -18.50 -7.30 6.95
C ASP A 119 -18.17 -7.32 5.44
N ALA A 120 -17.16 -6.56 5.01
CA ALA A 120 -16.61 -6.60 3.66
C ALA A 120 -15.18 -6.07 3.64
N ALA A 121 -14.41 -6.47 2.62
CA ALA A 121 -13.07 -5.96 2.34
C ALA A 121 -12.88 -5.76 0.84
N VAL A 122 -12.01 -4.84 0.43
CA VAL A 122 -11.53 -4.76 -0.95
C VAL A 122 -10.16 -5.40 -1.07
N VAL A 123 -9.80 -5.77 -2.31
CA VAL A 123 -8.45 -6.24 -2.63
C VAL A 123 -7.56 -5.03 -2.86
N GLY A 124 -6.37 -5.01 -2.25
CA GLY A 124 -5.33 -4.01 -2.49
C GLY A 124 -4.27 -4.50 -3.48
N ASN A 125 -3.36 -3.62 -3.89
CA ASN A 125 -2.30 -3.98 -4.85
C ASN A 125 -1.27 -4.93 -4.24
N HIS A 126 -0.93 -4.76 -2.96
CA HIS A 126 -0.01 -5.65 -2.26
C HIS A 126 -0.64 -7.02 -1.92
N ASP A 127 -1.98 -7.13 -1.91
CA ASP A 127 -2.63 -8.42 -1.78
C ASP A 127 -2.38 -9.29 -3.02
N LEU A 128 -2.38 -8.68 -4.22
CA LEU A 128 -2.07 -9.37 -5.47
C LEU A 128 -0.56 -9.63 -5.65
N GLU A 129 0.30 -8.79 -5.09
CA GLU A 129 1.76 -8.98 -5.09
C GLU A 129 2.17 -10.25 -4.36
N ALA A 130 1.40 -10.69 -3.37
CA ALA A 130 1.63 -11.90 -2.59
C ALA A 130 1.57 -13.22 -3.41
N THR A 131 1.30 -13.18 -4.70
CA THR A 131 1.17 -14.27 -5.67
C THR A 131 -0.21 -14.96 -5.70
N PRO A 132 -0.61 -15.56 -6.84
CA PRO A 132 -1.92 -16.22 -6.99
C PRO A 132 -2.20 -17.32 -5.96
N SER A 133 -1.20 -18.11 -5.59
CA SER A 133 -1.37 -19.18 -4.59
C SER A 133 -1.71 -18.65 -3.20
N VAL A 134 -1.20 -17.48 -2.84
CA VAL A 134 -1.42 -16.85 -1.54
C VAL A 134 -2.79 -16.17 -1.50
N TYR A 135 -3.08 -15.27 -2.44
CA TYR A 135 -4.34 -14.53 -2.38
C TYR A 135 -5.58 -15.40 -2.67
N HIS A 136 -5.47 -16.48 -3.47
CA HIS A 136 -6.57 -17.43 -3.63
C HIS A 136 -6.82 -18.24 -2.34
N ARG A 137 -5.74 -18.64 -1.61
CA ARG A 137 -5.89 -19.29 -0.31
C ARG A 137 -6.53 -18.32 0.69
N TRP A 138 -6.02 -17.09 0.78
CA TRP A 138 -6.61 -16.05 1.62
C TRP A 138 -8.10 -15.85 1.33
N GLN A 139 -8.47 -15.69 0.05
CA GLN A 139 -9.87 -15.58 -0.39
C GLN A 139 -10.70 -16.79 -0.01
N HIS A 140 -10.15 -18.00 -0.19
CA HIS A 140 -10.85 -19.26 0.16
C HIS A 140 -11.08 -19.37 1.67
N ASP A 141 -10.13 -18.93 2.48
CA ASP A 141 -10.19 -19.03 3.94
C ASP A 141 -11.02 -17.89 4.58
N MET A 142 -11.33 -16.84 3.82
CA MET A 142 -12.11 -15.69 4.30
C MET A 142 -13.61 -16.00 4.37
N ALA A 143 -14.22 -15.68 5.52
CA ALA A 143 -15.68 -15.59 5.63
C ALA A 143 -16.23 -14.27 5.07
N THR A 144 -15.41 -13.23 5.07
CA THR A 144 -15.73 -11.87 4.62
C THR A 144 -15.72 -11.80 3.08
N PRO A 145 -16.72 -11.18 2.43
CA PRO A 145 -16.70 -11.00 0.98
C PRO A 145 -15.58 -10.04 0.55
N LEU A 146 -14.75 -10.48 -0.40
CA LEU A 146 -13.74 -9.66 -1.06
C LEU A 146 -14.35 -8.99 -2.29
N LEU A 147 -14.20 -7.67 -2.39
CA LEU A 147 -14.81 -6.83 -3.39
C LEU A 147 -13.75 -6.20 -4.31
N ALA A 148 -14.00 -6.22 -5.64
CA ALA A 148 -13.26 -5.43 -6.62
C ALA A 148 -14.02 -5.41 -7.95
N ALA A 149 -14.91 -4.45 -8.15
CA ALA A 149 -15.77 -4.38 -9.33
C ALA A 149 -14.98 -4.11 -10.63
N ASN A 150 -13.84 -3.44 -10.53
CA ASN A 150 -13.01 -3.07 -11.68
C ASN A 150 -11.84 -4.05 -11.96
N ILE A 151 -11.70 -5.13 -11.19
CA ILE A 151 -10.89 -6.27 -11.61
C ILE A 151 -11.80 -7.20 -12.42
N VAL A 152 -11.49 -7.38 -13.70
CA VAL A 152 -12.32 -8.19 -14.61
C VAL A 152 -11.50 -9.30 -15.25
N HIS A 153 -12.17 -10.40 -15.62
CA HIS A 153 -11.51 -11.49 -16.36
C HIS A 153 -10.96 -10.98 -17.69
N SER A 154 -9.68 -11.25 -17.97
CA SER A 154 -9.00 -10.84 -19.22
C SER A 154 -9.39 -11.68 -20.43
N ASP A 155 -9.81 -12.94 -20.22
CA ASP A 155 -10.05 -13.92 -21.26
C ASP A 155 -11.13 -14.96 -20.86
N GLY A 156 -11.28 -15.98 -21.70
CA GLY A 156 -12.21 -17.09 -21.44
C GLY A 156 -13.70 -16.72 -21.49
N PRO A 157 -14.58 -17.62 -21.04
CA PRO A 157 -16.04 -17.43 -21.07
C PRO A 157 -16.54 -16.30 -20.15
N LEU A 158 -15.72 -15.88 -19.20
CA LEU A 158 -16.03 -14.81 -18.24
C LEU A 158 -15.41 -13.46 -18.61
N LYS A 159 -14.74 -13.35 -19.76
CA LYS A 159 -14.09 -12.13 -20.19
C LYS A 159 -14.96 -10.89 -19.99
N GLY A 160 -14.42 -9.87 -19.30
CA GLY A 160 -15.10 -8.61 -19.01
C GLY A 160 -16.09 -8.68 -17.85
N LYS A 161 -16.31 -9.85 -17.22
CA LYS A 161 -17.09 -9.96 -15.98
C LYS A 161 -16.16 -9.72 -14.77
N PRO A 162 -16.69 -9.21 -13.64
CA PRO A 162 -15.90 -9.02 -12.43
C PRO A 162 -15.22 -10.32 -11.98
N TYR A 163 -13.96 -10.24 -11.60
CA TYR A 163 -13.17 -11.35 -11.07
C TYR A 163 -13.50 -11.62 -9.60
N TYR A 164 -13.68 -10.57 -8.81
CA TYR A 164 -14.20 -10.59 -7.45
C TYR A 164 -15.65 -10.11 -7.41
N SER A 165 -16.32 -10.26 -6.27
CA SER A 165 -17.66 -9.69 -6.09
C SER A 165 -17.61 -8.16 -6.31
N PRO A 166 -18.49 -7.60 -7.15
CA PRO A 166 -18.44 -6.16 -7.40
C PRO A 166 -18.91 -5.33 -6.20
N TYR A 167 -19.88 -5.83 -5.45
CA TYR A 167 -20.44 -5.15 -4.28
C TYR A 167 -21.02 -6.16 -3.29
N SER A 168 -21.24 -5.70 -2.05
CA SER A 168 -22.01 -6.41 -1.03
C SER A 168 -23.22 -5.59 -0.60
N VAL A 169 -24.21 -6.28 0.01
CA VAL A 169 -25.42 -5.63 0.55
C VAL A 169 -25.63 -6.08 1.98
N HIS A 170 -25.79 -5.15 2.88
CA HIS A 170 -26.00 -5.38 4.30
C HIS A 170 -27.32 -4.72 4.73
N THR A 171 -28.03 -5.35 5.66
CA THR A 171 -29.17 -4.73 6.31
C THR A 171 -28.84 -4.52 7.79
N VAL A 172 -28.70 -3.30 8.19
CA VAL A 172 -28.20 -2.87 9.49
C VAL A 172 -29.23 -1.95 10.12
N ASP A 173 -29.81 -2.35 11.23
CA ASP A 173 -30.89 -1.62 11.93
C ASP A 173 -32.02 -1.16 10.98
N GLY A 174 -32.46 -2.02 10.05
CA GLY A 174 -33.50 -1.68 9.08
C GLY A 174 -33.06 -0.76 7.94
N VAL A 175 -31.78 -0.38 7.86
CA VAL A 175 -31.17 0.39 6.78
C VAL A 175 -30.47 -0.56 5.82
N LYS A 176 -30.76 -0.43 4.53
CA LYS A 176 -30.09 -1.19 3.48
C LYS A 176 -28.86 -0.44 2.99
N VAL A 177 -27.69 -1.02 3.24
CA VAL A 177 -26.39 -0.47 2.87
C VAL A 177 -25.80 -1.28 1.72
N ALA A 178 -25.44 -0.62 0.62
CA ALA A 178 -24.66 -1.23 -0.45
C ALA A 178 -23.21 -0.73 -0.38
N VAL A 179 -22.25 -1.65 -0.53
CA VAL A 179 -20.81 -1.35 -0.52
C VAL A 179 -20.23 -1.79 -1.86
N LEU A 180 -19.85 -0.84 -2.71
CA LEU A 180 -19.17 -1.07 -3.99
C LEU A 180 -17.67 -1.11 -3.77
N GLY A 181 -16.99 -2.19 -4.20
CA GLY A 181 -15.54 -2.33 -4.09
C GLY A 181 -14.80 -1.84 -5.34
N LEU A 182 -13.75 -1.05 -5.18
CA LEU A 182 -12.89 -0.58 -6.27
C LEU A 182 -11.41 -0.63 -5.87
N ILE A 183 -10.53 -0.75 -6.85
CA ILE A 183 -9.07 -0.70 -6.68
C ILE A 183 -8.45 0.26 -7.71
N THR A 184 -7.24 0.76 -7.43
CA THR A 184 -6.43 1.49 -8.41
C THR A 184 -6.21 0.65 -9.68
N PRO A 185 -6.30 1.22 -10.87
CA PRO A 185 -6.02 0.50 -12.11
C PRO A 185 -4.52 0.33 -12.38
N SER A 186 -3.64 0.98 -11.60
CA SER A 186 -2.19 1.01 -11.81
C SER A 186 -1.47 -0.26 -11.34
N VAL A 187 -2.17 -1.26 -10.82
CA VAL A 187 -1.58 -2.54 -10.38
C VAL A 187 -0.62 -3.16 -11.41
N PRO A 188 -0.94 -3.19 -12.75
CA PRO A 188 -0.02 -3.72 -13.76
C PRO A 188 1.27 -2.91 -13.95
N GLU A 189 1.34 -1.74 -13.35
CA GLU A 189 2.54 -0.91 -13.39
C GLU A 189 3.56 -1.34 -12.32
N TRP A 190 3.12 -2.05 -11.27
CA TRP A 190 3.94 -2.35 -10.08
C TRP A 190 4.32 -3.81 -9.91
N ILE A 191 3.48 -4.73 -10.39
CA ILE A 191 3.68 -6.16 -10.20
C ILE A 191 3.70 -6.92 -11.55
N PRO A 192 4.43 -8.06 -11.61
CA PRO A 192 4.52 -8.82 -12.85
C PRO A 192 3.17 -9.43 -13.24
N GLN A 193 2.95 -9.63 -14.53
CA GLN A 193 1.71 -10.21 -15.05
C GLN A 193 1.39 -11.58 -14.44
N SER A 194 2.40 -12.37 -14.06
CA SER A 194 2.21 -13.65 -13.35
C SER A 194 1.51 -13.52 -12.01
N SER A 195 1.57 -12.35 -11.36
CA SER A 195 0.88 -12.08 -10.10
C SER A 195 -0.62 -11.80 -10.28
N TYR A 196 -1.07 -11.44 -11.48
CA TYR A 196 -2.48 -11.14 -11.78
C TYR A 196 -2.96 -11.82 -13.07
N GLU A 197 -2.47 -13.03 -13.35
CA GLU A 197 -2.85 -13.79 -14.52
C GLU A 197 -4.39 -13.98 -14.59
N GLY A 198 -4.97 -13.76 -15.77
CA GLY A 198 -6.42 -13.83 -15.96
C GLY A 198 -7.19 -12.58 -15.54
N MET A 199 -6.52 -11.52 -15.06
CA MET A 199 -7.14 -10.26 -14.63
C MET A 199 -6.81 -9.09 -15.56
N THR A 200 -7.71 -8.13 -15.62
CA THR A 200 -7.53 -6.79 -16.23
C THR A 200 -8.14 -5.76 -15.31
N PHE A 201 -7.50 -4.61 -15.19
CA PHE A 201 -7.90 -3.52 -14.29
C PHE A 201 -8.55 -2.41 -15.10
N ALA A 202 -9.87 -2.25 -14.92
CA ALA A 202 -10.63 -1.20 -15.59
C ALA A 202 -10.57 0.12 -14.81
N SER A 203 -10.89 1.21 -15.49
CA SER A 203 -11.02 2.52 -14.83
C SER A 203 -12.05 2.46 -13.70
N PRO A 204 -11.72 2.86 -12.46
CA PRO A 204 -12.66 2.90 -11.35
C PRO A 204 -13.83 3.87 -11.61
N ILE A 205 -13.57 4.98 -12.30
CA ILE A 205 -14.61 5.95 -12.66
C ILE A 205 -15.61 5.34 -13.65
N ALA A 206 -15.11 4.72 -14.74
CA ALA A 206 -15.98 4.08 -15.72
C ALA A 206 -16.76 2.92 -15.09
N THR A 207 -16.13 2.16 -14.20
CA THR A 207 -16.78 1.07 -13.47
C THR A 207 -17.88 1.56 -12.56
N ALA A 208 -17.65 2.64 -11.82
CA ALA A 208 -18.65 3.25 -10.95
C ALA A 208 -19.87 3.77 -11.73
N HIS A 209 -19.67 4.36 -12.91
CA HIS A 209 -20.77 4.77 -13.80
C HIS A 209 -21.67 3.62 -14.25
N VAL A 210 -21.15 2.39 -14.27
CA VAL A 210 -21.94 1.18 -14.60
C VAL A 210 -22.62 0.61 -13.35
N TRP A 211 -21.84 0.43 -12.27
CA TRP A 211 -22.32 -0.31 -11.10
C TRP A 211 -23.24 0.51 -10.20
N ILE A 212 -23.04 1.82 -10.03
CA ILE A 212 -23.89 2.64 -9.14
C ILE A 212 -25.34 2.67 -9.61
N PRO A 213 -25.66 2.96 -10.90
CA PRO A 213 -27.04 2.84 -11.40
C PRO A 213 -27.59 1.43 -11.26
N THR A 214 -26.78 0.40 -11.55
CA THR A 214 -27.18 -1.00 -11.41
C THR A 214 -27.58 -1.36 -9.97
N ILE A 215 -26.77 -0.93 -8.98
CA ILE A 215 -27.07 -1.11 -7.56
C ILE A 215 -28.33 -0.34 -7.16
N GLN A 216 -28.47 0.91 -7.61
CA GLN A 216 -29.65 1.72 -7.32
C GLN A 216 -30.93 1.10 -7.88
N GLU A 217 -30.89 0.55 -9.10
CA GLU A 217 -32.04 -0.07 -9.75
C GLU A 217 -32.44 -1.41 -9.13
N HIS A 218 -31.48 -2.26 -8.77
CA HIS A 218 -31.77 -3.63 -8.33
C HIS A 218 -31.81 -3.78 -6.80
N VAL A 219 -31.03 -2.99 -6.08
CA VAL A 219 -30.92 -3.08 -4.61
C VAL A 219 -31.78 -2.03 -3.91
N HIS A 220 -31.92 -0.83 -4.49
CA HIS A 220 -32.55 0.32 -3.84
C HIS A 220 -31.95 0.59 -2.44
N PRO A 221 -30.63 0.85 -2.31
CA PRO A 221 -30.01 1.05 -1.01
C PRO A 221 -30.44 2.38 -0.40
N ASP A 222 -30.50 2.41 0.93
CA ASP A 222 -30.68 3.63 1.71
C ASP A 222 -29.36 4.42 1.84
N LEU A 223 -28.22 3.68 1.83
CA LEU A 223 -26.86 4.20 1.89
C LEU A 223 -25.99 3.48 0.86
N LEU A 224 -25.25 4.24 0.05
CA LEU A 224 -24.28 3.70 -0.91
C LEU A 224 -22.87 4.14 -0.52
N ILE A 225 -22.05 3.17 -0.14
CA ILE A 225 -20.65 3.33 0.21
C ILE A 225 -19.80 2.85 -0.96
N VAL A 226 -18.76 3.60 -1.30
CA VAL A 226 -17.64 3.08 -2.10
C VAL A 226 -16.49 2.77 -1.15
N LEU A 227 -16.05 1.53 -1.14
CA LEU A 227 -14.87 1.04 -0.45
C LEU A 227 -13.76 0.88 -1.48
N MET A 228 -12.67 1.63 -1.34
CA MET A 228 -11.75 1.83 -2.44
C MET A 228 -10.28 1.70 -2.00
N HIS A 229 -9.54 0.82 -2.68
CA HIS A 229 -8.07 0.79 -2.55
C HIS A 229 -7.41 1.66 -3.62
N SER A 230 -7.42 2.97 -3.39
CA SER A 230 -6.80 4.02 -4.21
C SER A 230 -6.79 5.30 -3.39
N GLY A 231 -5.70 6.04 -3.38
CA GLY A 231 -5.52 7.24 -2.56
C GLY A 231 -6.40 8.41 -2.97
N LEU A 232 -6.27 9.53 -2.25
CA LEU A 232 -7.09 10.72 -2.46
C LEU A 232 -6.98 11.23 -3.91
N GLY A 233 -5.75 11.46 -4.38
CA GLY A 233 -5.48 11.99 -5.71
C GLY A 233 -5.92 13.45 -5.88
N ASP A 234 -5.73 13.92 -7.10
CA ASP A 234 -6.22 15.21 -7.58
C ASP A 234 -7.14 15.02 -8.79
N SER A 235 -7.46 16.09 -9.49
CA SER A 235 -8.34 16.05 -10.67
C SER A 235 -7.67 15.54 -11.94
N GLU A 236 -6.35 15.30 -11.95
CA GLU A 236 -5.58 15.03 -13.18
C GLU A 236 -5.39 13.53 -13.46
N GLY A 237 -5.74 12.64 -12.52
CA GLY A 237 -5.59 11.19 -12.66
C GLY A 237 -4.31 10.65 -11.99
N GLY A 238 -3.77 9.53 -12.48
CA GLY A 238 -2.63 8.82 -11.88
C GLY A 238 -3.07 7.51 -11.23
N GLU A 239 -2.51 7.18 -10.06
CA GLU A 239 -2.86 5.96 -9.29
C GLU A 239 -3.98 6.17 -8.26
N ASN A 240 -4.30 7.45 -7.94
CA ASN A 240 -5.18 7.86 -6.87
C ASN A 240 -6.45 8.51 -7.44
N PHE A 241 -7.62 7.95 -7.14
CA PHE A 241 -8.88 8.28 -7.81
C PHE A 241 -10.04 8.70 -6.90
N ALA A 242 -9.88 8.71 -5.57
CA ALA A 242 -11.01 8.95 -4.66
C ALA A 242 -11.65 10.34 -4.85
N MET A 243 -10.84 11.38 -5.01
CA MET A 243 -11.32 12.75 -5.27
C MET A 243 -12.00 12.84 -6.63
N GLN A 244 -11.40 12.27 -7.68
CA GLN A 244 -11.95 12.28 -9.02
C GLN A 244 -13.28 11.52 -9.08
N LEU A 245 -13.38 10.38 -8.38
CA LEU A 245 -14.62 9.61 -8.29
C LEU A 245 -15.76 10.43 -7.68
N ALA A 246 -15.52 11.07 -6.54
CA ALA A 246 -16.51 11.90 -5.86
C ALA A 246 -16.98 13.08 -6.72
N ASN A 247 -16.06 13.70 -7.47
CA ASN A 247 -16.35 14.84 -8.35
C ASN A 247 -17.02 14.45 -9.66
N SER A 248 -16.94 13.18 -10.10
CA SER A 248 -17.40 12.74 -11.41
C SER A 248 -18.66 11.88 -11.36
N VAL A 249 -18.96 11.23 -10.24
CA VAL A 249 -20.03 10.23 -10.14
C VAL A 249 -21.06 10.63 -9.09
N SER A 250 -22.33 10.67 -9.47
CA SER A 250 -23.44 10.96 -8.55
C SER A 250 -23.97 9.68 -7.90
N GLY A 251 -24.61 9.83 -6.74
CA GLY A 251 -25.28 8.74 -6.03
C GLY A 251 -24.40 7.98 -5.03
N ILE A 252 -23.19 8.48 -4.78
CA ILE A 252 -22.31 8.03 -3.69
C ILE A 252 -22.60 8.87 -2.45
N ASP A 253 -22.70 8.22 -1.29
CA ASP A 253 -22.91 8.92 -0.01
C ASP A 253 -21.59 9.04 0.78
N LEU A 254 -20.74 8.02 0.71
CA LEU A 254 -19.51 7.90 1.50
C LEU A 254 -18.44 7.18 0.68
N ILE A 255 -17.21 7.67 0.70
CA ILE A 255 -16.03 6.98 0.16
C ILE A 255 -15.07 6.68 1.30
N LEU A 256 -14.84 5.40 1.53
CA LEU A 256 -13.81 4.87 2.42
C LEU A 256 -12.62 4.47 1.55
N TYR A 257 -11.44 5.06 1.76
CA TYR A 257 -10.31 4.87 0.87
C TYR A 257 -9.00 4.59 1.61
N GLY A 258 -7.98 4.10 0.87
CA GLY A 258 -6.66 3.72 1.38
C GLY A 258 -5.55 3.97 0.36
N HIS A 259 -4.50 3.13 0.36
CA HIS A 259 -3.38 3.08 -0.57
C HIS A 259 -2.29 4.14 -0.36
N ASP A 260 -2.63 5.41 -0.15
CA ASP A 260 -1.66 6.50 0.01
C ASP A 260 -1.07 6.61 1.44
N HIS A 261 -1.54 5.77 2.38
CA HIS A 261 -1.13 5.74 3.78
C HIS A 261 -1.34 7.06 4.55
N GLN A 262 -2.10 8.01 4.00
CA GLN A 262 -2.30 9.33 4.59
C GLN A 262 -3.63 9.38 5.36
N ALA A 263 -3.54 9.57 6.68
CA ALA A 263 -4.73 9.82 7.47
C ALA A 263 -5.34 11.17 7.07
N ASN A 264 -6.52 11.15 6.44
CA ASN A 264 -7.15 12.34 5.90
C ASN A 264 -8.67 12.18 5.82
N GLN A 265 -9.40 13.28 5.98
CA GLN A 265 -10.82 13.36 5.64
C GLN A 265 -11.17 14.67 4.96
N THR A 266 -12.08 14.62 4.01
CA THR A 266 -12.58 15.78 3.30
C THR A 266 -14.02 15.54 2.83
N THR A 267 -14.76 16.62 2.57
CA THR A 267 -16.10 16.54 1.97
C THR A 267 -16.14 17.33 0.68
N VAL A 268 -16.61 16.71 -0.37
CA VAL A 268 -16.75 17.35 -1.68
C VAL A 268 -18.21 17.30 -2.16
N GLN A 269 -18.54 18.13 -3.14
CA GLN A 269 -19.88 18.11 -3.76
C GLN A 269 -19.84 17.20 -4.98
N SER A 270 -20.71 16.19 -5.02
CA SER A 270 -20.90 15.37 -6.22
C SER A 270 -21.49 16.20 -7.40
N PRO A 271 -21.51 15.67 -8.63
CA PRO A 271 -22.15 16.35 -9.76
C PRO A 271 -23.63 16.69 -9.54
N SER A 272 -24.33 15.96 -8.67
CA SER A 272 -25.72 16.25 -8.29
C SER A 272 -25.85 17.33 -7.20
N GLY A 273 -24.73 17.84 -6.66
CA GLY A 273 -24.72 18.81 -5.58
C GLY A 273 -24.89 18.20 -4.18
N SER A 274 -24.87 16.87 -4.06
CA SER A 274 -24.92 16.19 -2.76
C SER A 274 -23.52 16.12 -2.14
N PRO A 275 -23.37 16.33 -0.82
CA PRO A 275 -22.09 16.17 -0.15
C PRO A 275 -21.69 14.70 -0.11
N VAL A 276 -20.42 14.42 -0.34
CA VAL A 276 -19.78 13.09 -0.21
C VAL A 276 -18.63 13.23 0.76
N LEU A 277 -18.64 12.47 1.85
CA LEU A 277 -17.50 12.36 2.76
C LEU A 277 -16.50 11.37 2.20
N LEU A 278 -15.22 11.76 2.14
CA LEU A 278 -14.08 10.90 1.82
C LEU A 278 -13.23 10.78 3.10
N ILE A 279 -12.90 9.56 3.52
CA ILE A 279 -12.11 9.35 4.74
C ILE A 279 -11.14 8.16 4.61
N ASN A 280 -9.90 8.37 5.03
CA ASN A 280 -8.82 7.40 5.10
C ASN A 280 -8.18 7.43 6.50
N PRO A 281 -8.13 6.32 7.26
CA PRO A 281 -7.49 6.28 8.57
C PRO A 281 -5.95 6.23 8.52
N GLY A 282 -5.34 6.14 7.34
CA GLY A 282 -3.91 5.86 7.16
C GLY A 282 -3.61 4.38 7.26
N SER A 283 -2.42 3.99 7.68
CA SER A 283 -1.92 2.62 7.57
C SER A 283 -1.58 1.96 8.91
N HIS A 284 -1.31 0.63 8.86
CA HIS A 284 -0.83 -0.20 9.98
C HIS A 284 -1.78 -0.25 11.18
N ALA A 285 -3.07 -0.03 10.95
CA ALA A 285 -4.07 0.04 12.04
C ALA A 285 -3.64 0.98 13.18
N ARG A 286 -2.98 2.10 12.84
CA ARG A 286 -2.65 3.19 13.79
C ARG A 286 -3.89 3.98 14.17
N ASN A 287 -4.83 4.05 13.25
CA ASN A 287 -6.12 4.69 13.46
C ASN A 287 -7.25 3.83 12.87
N VAL A 288 -8.48 4.17 13.23
CA VAL A 288 -9.72 3.68 12.62
C VAL A 288 -10.50 4.89 12.14
N ALA A 289 -11.03 4.87 10.94
CA ALA A 289 -12.05 5.83 10.55
C ALA A 289 -13.38 5.36 11.14
N ASP A 290 -14.03 6.23 11.89
CA ASP A 290 -15.32 5.98 12.55
C ASP A 290 -16.35 6.96 12.01
N VAL A 291 -17.28 6.45 11.23
CA VAL A 291 -18.30 7.27 10.56
C VAL A 291 -19.67 7.02 11.16
N THR A 292 -20.26 8.06 11.71
CA THR A 292 -21.63 8.05 12.17
C THR A 292 -22.57 8.48 11.04
N VAL A 293 -23.53 7.62 10.72
CA VAL A 293 -24.54 7.87 9.68
C VAL A 293 -25.93 7.90 10.32
N SER A 294 -26.59 9.04 10.28
CA SER A 294 -27.99 9.19 10.72
C SER A 294 -28.91 9.25 9.50
N ILE A 295 -29.84 8.30 9.40
CA ILE A 295 -30.80 8.22 8.29
C ILE A 295 -32.22 8.33 8.86
N THR A 296 -32.96 9.35 8.40
CA THR A 296 -34.37 9.49 8.75
C THR A 296 -35.23 8.97 7.61
N LYS A 297 -36.09 8.01 7.92
CA LYS A 297 -37.07 7.42 7.00
C LYS A 297 -38.49 7.89 7.31
N GLN A 298 -39.30 8.03 6.26
CA GLN A 298 -40.73 8.18 6.37
C GLN A 298 -41.40 7.30 5.31
N ARG A 299 -42.28 6.37 5.75
CA ARG A 299 -42.88 5.36 4.86
C ARG A 299 -41.84 4.54 4.11
N ASN A 300 -40.81 4.10 4.77
CA ASN A 300 -39.65 3.38 4.22
C ASN A 300 -38.86 4.13 3.13
N LYS A 301 -39.01 5.44 3.00
CA LYS A 301 -38.21 6.28 2.11
C LYS A 301 -37.28 7.15 2.91
N VAL A 302 -36.03 7.23 2.52
CA VAL A 302 -35.05 8.15 3.10
C VAL A 302 -35.50 9.60 2.77
N ILE A 303 -35.64 10.42 3.82
CA ILE A 303 -36.00 11.85 3.70
C ILE A 303 -34.89 12.76 4.20
N ASP A 304 -33.97 12.25 5.00
CA ASP A 304 -32.78 12.97 5.44
C ASP A 304 -31.64 11.99 5.71
N LYS A 305 -30.40 12.45 5.47
CA LYS A 305 -29.17 11.67 5.65
C LYS A 305 -28.06 12.60 6.13
N GLN A 306 -27.45 12.28 7.26
CA GLN A 306 -26.32 13.02 7.82
C GLN A 306 -25.16 12.06 8.05
N ILE A 307 -23.98 12.43 7.55
CA ILE A 307 -22.76 11.61 7.60
C ILE A 307 -21.65 12.44 8.24
N GLN A 308 -21.07 11.93 9.33
CA GLN A 308 -19.98 12.57 10.05
C GLN A 308 -18.89 11.53 10.32
N GLY A 309 -17.64 11.86 10.00
CA GLY A 309 -16.50 10.99 10.22
C GLY A 309 -15.51 11.58 11.21
N GLU A 310 -14.79 10.70 11.89
CA GLU A 310 -13.61 11.04 12.67
C GLU A 310 -12.53 9.97 12.48
N ILE A 311 -11.26 10.36 12.62
CA ILE A 311 -10.12 9.46 12.59
C ILE A 311 -9.65 9.25 14.03
N VAL A 312 -9.89 8.05 14.57
CA VAL A 312 -9.65 7.70 15.97
C VAL A 312 -8.30 7.01 16.11
N SER A 313 -7.39 7.58 16.89
CA SER A 313 -6.08 6.97 17.15
C SER A 313 -6.17 5.75 18.05
N MET A 314 -5.53 4.65 17.63
CA MET A 314 -5.45 3.42 18.42
C MET A 314 -4.33 3.44 19.46
N ALA A 315 -3.47 4.45 19.48
CA ALA A 315 -2.29 4.49 20.36
C ALA A 315 -2.64 4.39 21.86
N SER A 316 -3.76 4.99 22.26
CA SER A 316 -4.25 4.99 23.66
C SER A 316 -5.26 3.86 23.95
N VAL A 317 -5.74 3.15 22.93
CA VAL A 317 -6.69 2.05 23.10
C VAL A 317 -5.96 0.82 23.65
N PRO A 318 -6.41 0.18 24.74
CA PRO A 318 -5.77 -1.02 25.25
C PRO A 318 -5.87 -2.17 24.26
N VAL A 319 -4.88 -3.05 24.28
CA VAL A 319 -4.88 -4.27 23.44
C VAL A 319 -5.92 -5.26 23.97
N ASP A 320 -6.70 -5.87 23.12
CA ASP A 320 -7.58 -6.99 23.45
C ASP A 320 -6.74 -8.23 23.77
N SER A 321 -6.68 -8.57 25.05
CA SER A 321 -5.88 -9.70 25.53
C SER A 321 -6.42 -11.05 25.04
N ALA A 322 -7.72 -11.19 24.83
CA ALA A 322 -8.33 -12.43 24.31
C ALA A 322 -7.96 -12.61 22.83
N PHE A 323 -8.06 -11.54 22.05
CA PHE A 323 -7.62 -11.53 20.64
C PHE A 323 -6.15 -11.93 20.51
N VAL A 324 -5.24 -11.28 21.25
CA VAL A 324 -3.81 -11.59 21.19
C VAL A 324 -3.50 -13.00 21.69
N SER A 325 -4.20 -13.45 22.74
CA SER A 325 -4.03 -14.81 23.27
C SER A 325 -4.45 -15.89 22.27
N TYR A 326 -5.48 -15.64 21.46
CA TYR A 326 -5.87 -16.55 20.38
C TYR A 326 -4.72 -16.83 19.41
N PHE A 327 -3.93 -15.80 19.09
CA PHE A 327 -2.78 -15.91 18.17
C PHE A 327 -1.44 -16.24 18.86
N SER A 328 -1.42 -16.51 20.17
CA SER A 328 -0.16 -16.71 20.91
C SER A 328 0.70 -17.85 20.33
N GLY A 329 0.09 -19.00 20.00
CA GLY A 329 0.80 -20.13 19.40
C GLY A 329 1.37 -19.83 18.01
N PHE A 330 0.65 -19.05 17.20
CA PHE A 330 1.15 -18.56 15.91
C PHE A 330 2.31 -17.57 16.11
N ALA A 331 2.17 -16.63 17.05
CA ALA A 331 3.22 -15.67 17.36
C ALA A 331 4.51 -16.34 17.83
N ASP A 332 4.41 -17.39 18.66
CA ASP A 332 5.57 -18.17 19.10
C ASP A 332 6.24 -18.93 17.95
N THR A 333 5.44 -19.41 16.99
CA THR A 333 5.96 -20.03 15.78
C THR A 333 6.71 -19.03 14.91
N VAL A 334 6.17 -17.82 14.72
CA VAL A 334 6.83 -16.74 13.98
C VAL A 334 8.12 -16.31 14.68
N ARG A 335 8.12 -16.15 16.01
CA ARG A 335 9.35 -15.85 16.78
C ARG A 335 10.43 -16.91 16.56
N SER A 336 10.04 -18.19 16.58
CA SER A 336 10.97 -19.30 16.32
C SER A 336 11.53 -19.25 14.91
N PHE A 337 10.68 -19.01 13.91
CA PHE A 337 11.08 -18.87 12.51
C PHE A 337 12.08 -17.73 12.30
N ILE A 338 11.78 -16.52 12.78
CA ILE A 338 12.68 -15.37 12.58
C ILE A 338 13.99 -15.48 13.38
N ALA A 339 14.03 -16.32 14.40
CA ALA A 339 15.24 -16.63 15.18
C ALA A 339 16.11 -17.72 14.54
N GLU A 340 15.64 -18.38 13.48
CA GLU A 340 16.34 -19.45 12.80
C GLU A 340 17.65 -18.96 12.18
N PRO A 341 18.80 -19.61 12.48
CA PRO A 341 20.07 -19.24 11.90
C PRO A 341 20.14 -19.67 10.43
N ILE A 342 20.58 -18.76 9.57
CA ILE A 342 20.67 -18.99 8.12
C ILE A 342 22.13 -19.21 7.69
N THR A 343 23.01 -18.27 8.01
CA THR A 343 24.43 -18.33 7.61
C THR A 343 25.29 -17.51 8.56
N ARG A 344 26.61 -17.58 8.41
CA ARG A 344 27.55 -16.71 9.12
C ARG A 344 28.10 -15.64 8.19
N LEU A 345 27.87 -14.39 8.54
CA LEU A 345 28.45 -13.23 7.84
C LEU A 345 29.92 -13.07 8.25
N THR A 346 30.83 -12.92 7.29
CA THR A 346 32.28 -12.81 7.56
C THR A 346 32.75 -11.36 7.78
N GLU A 347 32.00 -10.36 7.29
CA GLU A 347 32.29 -8.94 7.40
C GLU A 347 31.02 -8.16 7.78
N PRO A 348 31.13 -7.05 8.55
CA PRO A 348 29.95 -6.29 8.94
C PRO A 348 29.29 -5.61 7.73
N LEU A 349 27.95 -5.47 7.76
CA LEU A 349 27.19 -4.64 6.82
C LEU A 349 26.78 -3.34 7.50
N VAL A 350 27.23 -2.22 6.96
CA VAL A 350 26.96 -0.86 7.48
C VAL A 350 26.24 -0.03 6.42
N GLY A 351 25.02 0.42 6.72
CA GLY A 351 24.17 1.14 5.76
C GLY A 351 24.78 2.46 5.30
N VAL A 352 25.36 3.23 6.23
CA VAL A 352 25.95 4.54 5.93
C VAL A 352 27.13 4.43 4.96
N ASP A 353 27.87 3.32 4.97
CA ASP A 353 29.02 3.15 4.08
C ASP A 353 28.64 3.22 2.60
N ALA A 354 27.43 2.78 2.25
CA ALA A 354 26.94 2.77 0.87
C ALA A 354 26.73 4.18 0.28
N LEU A 355 26.70 5.23 1.11
CA LEU A 355 26.60 6.62 0.65
C LEU A 355 27.91 7.17 0.09
N PHE A 356 29.04 6.55 0.42
CA PHE A 356 30.36 7.15 0.21
C PHE A 356 31.28 6.33 -0.69
N GLY A 357 30.79 5.19 -1.20
CA GLY A 357 31.55 4.32 -2.09
C GLY A 357 31.02 2.89 -2.10
N PRO A 358 31.67 1.99 -2.87
CA PRO A 358 31.40 0.58 -2.78
C PRO A 358 31.56 0.09 -1.33
N SER A 359 30.56 -0.61 -0.80
CA SER A 359 30.56 -1.12 0.58
C SER A 359 30.12 -2.59 0.59
N ALA A 360 30.42 -3.30 1.67
CA ALA A 360 30.00 -4.69 1.83
C ALA A 360 28.48 -4.85 1.68
N TYR A 361 27.70 -3.91 2.22
CA TYR A 361 26.25 -3.93 2.15
C TYR A 361 25.71 -3.83 0.72
N ILE A 362 26.10 -2.78 -0.01
CA ILE A 362 25.57 -2.58 -1.37
C ILE A 362 26.12 -3.62 -2.35
N SER A 363 27.38 -4.06 -2.13
CA SER A 363 27.99 -5.11 -2.95
C SER A 363 27.30 -6.45 -2.78
N LEU A 364 26.82 -6.77 -1.56
CA LEU A 364 26.01 -7.98 -1.32
C LEU A 364 24.72 -7.95 -2.13
N LEU A 365 24.01 -6.81 -2.15
CA LEU A 365 22.78 -6.66 -2.92
C LEU A 365 23.03 -6.75 -4.43
N HIS A 366 24.11 -6.15 -4.92
CA HIS A 366 24.48 -6.26 -6.31
C HIS A 366 24.82 -7.70 -6.71
N GLN A 367 25.57 -8.44 -5.86
CA GLN A 367 25.92 -9.83 -6.15
C GLN A 367 24.66 -10.71 -6.24
N LEU A 368 23.74 -10.57 -5.27
CA LEU A 368 22.45 -11.26 -5.33
C LEU A 368 21.73 -11.00 -6.65
N GLN A 369 21.62 -9.72 -7.04
CA GLN A 369 20.89 -9.32 -8.25
C GLN A 369 21.55 -9.89 -9.51
N LEU A 370 22.87 -9.85 -9.60
CA LEU A 370 23.64 -10.40 -10.74
C LEU A 370 23.55 -11.93 -10.80
N ASP A 371 23.67 -12.62 -9.67
CA ASP A 371 23.59 -14.10 -9.61
C ASP A 371 22.20 -14.62 -10.01
N LEU A 372 21.13 -13.89 -9.64
CA LEU A 372 19.75 -14.28 -9.95
C LEU A 372 19.36 -13.99 -11.39
N SER A 373 19.79 -12.85 -11.93
CA SER A 373 19.33 -12.34 -13.22
C SER A 373 20.26 -12.67 -14.38
N GLU A 374 21.52 -13.04 -14.10
CA GLU A 374 22.61 -13.16 -15.09
C GLU A 374 22.77 -11.89 -15.94
N ALA A 375 22.39 -10.73 -15.41
CA ALA A 375 22.48 -9.46 -16.13
C ALA A 375 23.93 -8.95 -16.19
N ASP A 376 24.25 -8.15 -17.22
CA ASP A 376 25.56 -7.51 -17.38
C ASP A 376 25.83 -6.49 -16.26
N ILE A 377 24.77 -5.79 -15.80
CA ILE A 377 24.86 -4.65 -14.88
C ILE A 377 23.75 -4.76 -13.82
N SER A 378 24.02 -4.30 -12.61
CA SER A 378 23.05 -4.21 -11.52
C SER A 378 23.00 -2.80 -10.97
N PHE A 379 21.78 -2.24 -10.79
CA PHE A 379 21.56 -1.02 -10.02
C PHE A 379 20.92 -1.34 -8.68
N SER A 380 21.48 -0.78 -7.61
CA SER A 380 20.92 -0.90 -6.26
C SER A 380 21.21 0.34 -5.43
N ALA A 381 20.40 0.58 -4.40
CA ALA A 381 20.50 1.72 -3.50
C ALA A 381 20.52 1.25 -2.03
N PRO A 382 21.06 2.05 -1.09
CA PRO A 382 20.99 1.73 0.33
C PRO A 382 19.56 1.88 0.83
N HIS A 383 18.90 0.77 1.15
CA HIS A 383 17.50 0.73 1.59
C HIS A 383 17.36 1.12 3.08
N ARG A 384 18.38 0.88 3.89
CA ARG A 384 18.38 1.18 5.33
C ARG A 384 19.71 1.75 5.80
N LEU A 385 19.76 3.07 6.07
CA LEU A 385 20.97 3.72 6.55
C LEU A 385 21.35 3.32 7.98
N SER A 386 20.34 3.03 8.83
CA SER A 386 20.55 2.57 10.20
C SER A 386 21.02 1.12 10.30
N LEU A 387 21.20 0.41 9.18
CA LEU A 387 21.70 -0.95 9.18
C LEU A 387 23.11 -1.00 9.80
N SER A 388 23.26 -1.81 10.84
CA SER A 388 24.51 -2.11 11.51
C SER A 388 24.55 -3.60 11.88
N GLN A 389 24.81 -4.44 10.87
CA GLN A 389 24.84 -5.89 11.04
C GLN A 389 26.27 -6.35 11.29
N PRO A 390 26.58 -6.90 12.47
CA PRO A 390 27.94 -7.37 12.78
C PRO A 390 28.30 -8.64 11.98
N ALA A 391 29.59 -8.90 11.87
CA ALA A 391 30.13 -10.16 11.33
C ALA A 391 29.85 -11.31 12.30
N ASP A 392 28.65 -11.88 12.21
CA ASP A 392 28.16 -12.95 13.09
C ASP A 392 27.12 -13.82 12.35
N THR A 393 26.44 -14.70 13.08
CA THR A 393 25.33 -15.52 12.58
C THR A 393 24.17 -14.64 12.16
N LEU A 394 23.83 -14.66 10.87
CA LEU A 394 22.61 -14.08 10.34
C LEU A 394 21.43 -15.02 10.59
N ARG A 395 20.35 -14.45 11.10
CA ARG A 395 19.07 -15.10 11.32
C ARG A 395 18.05 -14.59 10.32
N VAL A 396 16.92 -15.26 10.17
CA VAL A 396 15.84 -14.79 9.27
C VAL A 396 15.47 -13.32 9.53
N ARG A 397 15.38 -12.90 10.80
CA ARG A 397 15.07 -11.49 11.14
C ARG A 397 16.02 -10.46 10.53
N ASP A 398 17.30 -10.80 10.42
CA ASP A 398 18.32 -9.87 9.94
C ASP A 398 18.13 -9.53 8.46
N PHE A 399 17.52 -10.44 7.70
CA PHE A 399 17.22 -10.20 6.28
C PHE A 399 16.07 -9.19 6.06
N PHE A 400 15.17 -9.02 7.03
CA PHE A 400 14.18 -7.96 7.02
C PHE A 400 14.80 -6.58 7.26
N ASP A 401 15.93 -6.52 7.95
CA ASP A 401 16.71 -5.29 8.12
C ASP A 401 17.64 -5.02 6.93
N ILE A 402 18.24 -6.07 6.36
CA ILE A 402 19.11 -5.95 5.18
C ILE A 402 18.31 -5.54 3.94
N TYR A 403 17.12 -6.11 3.73
CA TYR A 403 16.22 -5.77 2.63
C TYR A 403 14.77 -5.60 3.11
N PRO A 404 14.35 -4.39 3.52
CA PRO A 404 13.06 -4.17 4.18
C PRO A 404 11.84 -4.20 3.23
N TYR A 405 12.06 -4.13 1.91
CA TYR A 405 10.99 -4.07 0.90
C TYR A 405 10.70 -5.44 0.28
N GLU A 406 9.48 -5.63 -0.18
CA GLU A 406 9.04 -6.83 -0.92
C GLU A 406 9.05 -6.57 -2.43
N ASN A 407 10.18 -6.09 -2.96
CA ASN A 407 10.35 -5.84 -4.38
C ASN A 407 10.75 -7.10 -5.15
N HIS A 408 10.17 -7.32 -6.32
CA HIS A 408 10.71 -8.28 -7.29
C HIS A 408 11.97 -7.75 -7.97
N LEU A 409 12.80 -8.65 -8.51
CA LEU A 409 13.93 -8.31 -9.36
C LEU A 409 13.49 -8.34 -10.82
N TYR A 410 13.81 -7.29 -11.55
CA TYR A 410 13.54 -7.13 -12.97
C TYR A 410 14.84 -7.04 -13.75
N THR A 411 14.86 -7.61 -14.94
CA THR A 411 15.93 -7.40 -15.92
C THR A 411 15.38 -6.63 -17.10
N LEU A 412 16.02 -5.49 -17.41
CA LEU A 412 15.68 -4.64 -18.55
C LEU A 412 16.80 -4.61 -19.59
N ARG A 413 16.46 -4.28 -20.84
CA ARG A 413 17.43 -3.93 -21.87
C ARG A 413 17.57 -2.43 -21.96
N LEU A 414 18.75 -1.90 -21.66
CA LEU A 414 19.07 -0.48 -21.74
C LEU A 414 20.28 -0.25 -22.64
N SER A 415 20.29 0.85 -23.40
CA SER A 415 21.49 1.30 -24.11
C SER A 415 22.54 1.81 -23.13
N GLY A 416 23.80 1.83 -23.54
CA GLY A 416 24.85 2.41 -22.70
C GLY A 416 24.62 3.89 -22.40
N GLN A 417 23.98 4.64 -23.30
CA GLN A 417 23.60 6.02 -23.04
C GLN A 417 22.53 6.10 -21.95
N GLU A 418 21.47 5.31 -22.02
CA GLU A 418 20.42 5.25 -20.97
C GLU A 418 20.98 4.84 -19.60
N ILE A 419 21.97 3.94 -19.55
CA ILE A 419 22.69 3.55 -18.33
C ILE A 419 23.46 4.75 -17.75
N LYS A 420 24.16 5.49 -18.60
CA LYS A 420 24.87 6.71 -18.17
C LYS A 420 23.90 7.76 -17.66
N ASP A 421 22.83 8.03 -18.36
CA ASP A 421 21.83 9.03 -18.01
C ASP A 421 21.10 8.66 -16.70
N TYR A 422 20.82 7.36 -16.47
CA TYR A 422 20.35 6.85 -15.19
C TYR A 422 21.29 7.22 -14.03
N LEU A 423 22.59 6.97 -14.20
CA LEU A 423 23.59 7.27 -13.17
C LEU A 423 23.75 8.79 -12.97
N GLU A 424 23.78 9.59 -14.05
CA GLU A 424 23.83 11.04 -13.96
C GLU A 424 22.66 11.60 -13.14
N TYR A 425 21.45 11.06 -13.37
CA TYR A 425 20.27 11.43 -12.61
C TYR A 425 20.40 11.00 -11.14
N SER A 426 20.83 9.76 -10.87
CA SER A 426 21.03 9.24 -9.52
C SER A 426 22.00 10.11 -8.72
N TYR A 427 23.18 10.40 -9.25
CA TYR A 427 24.17 11.24 -8.59
C TYR A 427 23.79 12.72 -8.58
N GLY A 428 22.87 13.14 -9.42
CA GLY A 428 22.22 14.45 -9.33
C GLY A 428 21.29 14.62 -8.14
N LEU A 429 20.63 13.52 -7.72
CA LEU A 429 19.84 13.49 -6.48
C LEU A 429 20.70 13.34 -5.21
N TRP A 430 21.85 12.68 -5.36
CA TRP A 430 22.74 12.26 -4.29
C TRP A 430 23.70 13.37 -3.86
N CYS A 431 24.42 13.94 -4.84
CA CYS A 431 25.43 14.98 -4.58
C CYS A 431 24.80 16.36 -4.54
N GLY A 432 25.11 17.13 -3.50
CA GLY A 432 24.67 18.50 -3.36
C GLY A 432 25.18 19.44 -4.47
N PRO A 433 24.57 20.62 -4.63
CA PRO A 433 25.05 21.64 -5.58
C PRO A 433 26.48 22.09 -5.24
N ASP A 434 26.84 22.07 -3.97
CA ASP A 434 28.13 22.52 -3.45
C ASP A 434 29.18 21.40 -3.34
N ALA A 435 28.88 20.20 -3.87
CA ALA A 435 29.84 19.09 -3.87
C ALA A 435 31.19 19.44 -4.53
N SER A 436 31.20 20.41 -5.45
CA SER A 436 32.40 20.94 -6.08
C SER A 436 33.28 21.81 -5.15
N THR A 437 32.75 22.33 -4.04
CA THR A 437 33.50 23.11 -3.07
C THR A 437 34.30 22.25 -2.09
N GLY A 438 33.90 20.98 -1.90
CA GLY A 438 34.52 20.05 -0.96
C GLY A 438 34.06 20.22 0.49
N GLU A 439 33.07 21.05 0.78
CA GLU A 439 32.50 21.21 2.11
C GLU A 439 31.53 20.05 2.43
N HIS A 440 30.60 19.77 1.52
CA HIS A 440 29.66 18.65 1.59
C HIS A 440 29.63 17.90 0.27
N LEU A 441 29.51 16.58 0.32
CA LEU A 441 29.28 15.73 -0.85
C LEU A 441 27.79 15.53 -1.07
N LEU A 442 27.06 15.23 0.02
CA LEU A 442 25.64 14.89 -0.03
C LEU A 442 24.78 16.17 -0.13
N TYR A 443 23.61 16.01 -0.76
CA TYR A 443 22.58 17.04 -0.73
C TYR A 443 21.83 16.95 0.60
N LEU A 444 22.34 17.68 1.60
CA LEU A 444 21.78 17.70 2.96
C LEU A 444 20.69 18.76 3.08
N LYS A 445 19.71 18.50 3.97
CA LYS A 445 18.70 19.48 4.38
C LYS A 445 19.32 20.52 5.32
N ASP A 446 18.76 21.73 5.30
CA ASP A 446 19.07 22.71 6.34
C ASP A 446 18.67 22.18 7.72
N GLN A 447 19.51 22.43 8.74
CA GLN A 447 19.36 21.87 10.09
C GLN A 447 18.04 22.19 10.82
N ALA A 448 17.19 23.04 10.24
CA ALA A 448 15.91 23.45 10.79
C ALA A 448 14.76 22.47 10.51
N ASP A 449 14.95 21.48 9.63
CA ASP A 449 13.89 20.53 9.23
C ASP A 449 14.10 19.21 9.98
N GLU A 450 13.37 19.01 11.08
CA GLU A 450 13.46 17.84 11.98
C GLU A 450 12.94 16.53 11.38
N GLN A 451 12.75 16.44 10.06
CA GLN A 451 12.24 15.24 9.41
C GLN A 451 13.29 14.13 9.29
N ARG A 452 12.80 12.92 9.35
CA ARG A 452 13.39 11.56 9.45
C ARG A 452 14.65 11.25 8.61
N PHE A 453 15.02 12.07 7.62
CA PHE A 453 16.20 11.87 6.78
C PHE A 453 16.99 13.18 6.66
N PRO A 454 18.30 13.16 6.92
CA PRO A 454 19.14 14.37 6.80
C PRO A 454 19.40 14.79 5.35
N THR A 455 19.12 13.93 4.36
CA THR A 455 19.26 14.21 2.94
C THR A 455 17.99 14.84 2.35
N VAL A 456 18.12 15.73 1.37
CA VAL A 456 16.99 16.37 0.67
C VAL A 456 16.12 15.34 -0.03
N LYS A 457 16.74 14.31 -0.62
CA LYS A 457 16.04 13.18 -1.26
C LYS A 457 16.23 11.92 -0.44
N PRO A 458 15.24 11.00 -0.44
CA PRO A 458 15.37 9.70 0.22
C PRO A 458 16.54 8.90 -0.34
N THR A 459 17.31 8.24 0.53
CA THR A 459 18.55 7.53 0.15
C THR A 459 18.29 6.27 -0.69
N PHE A 460 17.09 5.70 -0.62
CA PHE A 460 16.70 4.62 -1.54
C PHE A 460 16.65 5.08 -3.02
N ASN A 461 16.78 6.40 -3.30
CA ASN A 461 16.97 6.95 -4.63
C ASN A 461 18.45 7.11 -5.03
N PHE A 462 19.41 6.77 -4.17
CA PHE A 462 20.83 6.90 -4.45
C PHE A 462 21.37 5.58 -5.01
N SER A 463 21.06 5.31 -6.27
CA SER A 463 21.47 4.06 -6.93
C SER A 463 22.92 4.15 -7.38
N ALA A 464 23.72 3.14 -6.98
CA ALA A 464 25.03 2.84 -7.54
C ALA A 464 24.92 1.65 -8.54
N ALA A 465 26.00 1.39 -9.27
CA ALA A 465 26.08 0.28 -10.23
C ALA A 465 27.16 -0.73 -9.86
N ALA A 466 26.92 -2.01 -10.19
CA ALA A 466 27.93 -3.04 -10.36
C ALA A 466 27.86 -3.61 -11.78
N GLY A 467 28.95 -4.29 -12.22
CA GLY A 467 29.08 -4.77 -13.61
C GLY A 467 29.76 -3.77 -14.54
N ILE A 468 29.96 -2.52 -14.11
CA ILE A 468 30.73 -1.48 -14.82
C ILE A 468 31.73 -0.81 -13.89
N ASP A 469 32.86 -0.37 -14.44
CA ASP A 469 33.86 0.46 -13.78
C ASP A 469 33.63 1.92 -14.19
N TYR A 470 33.43 2.83 -13.21
CA TYR A 470 33.11 4.23 -13.49
C TYR A 470 33.61 5.20 -12.42
N THR A 471 33.66 6.47 -12.76
CA THR A 471 34.00 7.56 -11.82
C THR A 471 32.91 8.62 -11.77
N VAL A 472 32.79 9.27 -10.62
CA VAL A 472 31.89 10.41 -10.37
C VAL A 472 32.73 11.65 -10.13
N ASP A 473 32.87 12.52 -11.13
CA ASP A 473 33.71 13.74 -11.06
C ASP A 473 32.93 14.89 -10.43
N LEU A 474 33.26 15.22 -9.19
CA LEU A 474 32.61 16.27 -8.41
C LEU A 474 32.87 17.71 -8.94
N ARG A 475 33.88 17.89 -9.81
CA ARG A 475 34.20 19.18 -10.42
C ARG A 475 33.25 19.52 -11.57
N LYS A 476 32.58 18.52 -12.12
CA LYS A 476 31.69 18.70 -13.26
C LYS A 476 30.27 19.06 -12.82
N ALA A 477 29.55 19.70 -13.70
CA ALA A 477 28.14 20.01 -13.50
C ALA A 477 27.30 18.74 -13.38
N GLN A 478 26.14 18.85 -12.75
CA GLN A 478 25.15 17.79 -12.74
C GLN A 478 24.78 17.42 -14.19
N GLY A 479 24.72 16.12 -14.49
CA GLY A 479 24.49 15.60 -15.84
C GLY A 479 25.75 15.34 -16.65
N GLU A 480 26.95 15.69 -16.12
CA GLU A 480 28.25 15.47 -16.77
C GLU A 480 29.28 14.77 -15.86
N ARG A 481 28.84 14.30 -14.68
CA ARG A 481 29.73 13.77 -13.64
C ARG A 481 30.22 12.35 -13.90
N ILE A 482 29.46 11.56 -14.66
CA ILE A 482 29.71 10.12 -14.84
C ILE A 482 30.61 9.86 -16.03
N THR A 483 31.69 9.12 -15.78
CA THR A 483 32.53 8.53 -16.83
C THR A 483 32.59 7.04 -16.61
N ILE A 484 31.97 6.26 -17.52
CA ILE A 484 32.02 4.79 -17.55
C ILE A 484 33.23 4.37 -18.38
N GLU A 485 34.14 3.63 -17.76
CA GLU A 485 35.41 3.25 -18.36
C GLU A 485 35.29 1.95 -19.18
N ARG A 486 34.59 0.95 -18.59
CA ARG A 486 34.45 -0.39 -19.20
C ARG A 486 33.42 -1.22 -18.40
N LEU A 487 33.07 -2.40 -18.89
CA LEU A 487 32.44 -3.44 -18.09
C LEU A 487 33.46 -4.02 -17.10
N SER A 488 33.01 -4.42 -15.91
CA SER A 488 33.90 -4.93 -14.85
C SER A 488 34.58 -6.27 -15.20
N ASP A 489 34.10 -6.98 -16.21
CA ASP A 489 34.73 -8.17 -16.78
C ASP A 489 35.86 -7.86 -17.78
N GLY A 490 36.12 -6.57 -18.05
CA GLY A 490 37.16 -6.07 -18.95
C GLY A 490 36.71 -5.79 -20.37
N ARG A 491 35.49 -6.14 -20.76
CA ARG A 491 34.93 -5.78 -22.08
C ARG A 491 34.76 -4.25 -22.19
N PRO A 492 34.93 -3.68 -23.40
CA PRO A 492 34.69 -2.25 -23.60
C PRO A 492 33.21 -1.90 -23.39
N PHE A 493 32.95 -0.74 -22.80
CA PHE A 493 31.62 -0.16 -22.70
C PHE A 493 31.38 0.78 -23.89
N SER A 494 30.18 0.74 -24.47
CA SER A 494 29.77 1.64 -25.55
C SER A 494 28.39 2.22 -25.30
N ALA A 495 28.23 3.51 -25.51
CA ALA A 495 26.94 4.20 -25.37
C ALA A 495 25.85 3.64 -26.29
N ASP A 496 26.25 3.14 -27.49
CA ASP A 496 25.33 2.63 -28.50
C ASP A 496 25.00 1.14 -28.34
N SER A 497 25.73 0.41 -27.48
CA SER A 497 25.45 -1.00 -27.19
C SER A 497 24.30 -1.17 -26.24
N VAL A 498 23.58 -2.30 -26.33
CA VAL A 498 22.49 -2.65 -25.40
C VAL A 498 23.00 -3.68 -24.41
N TYR A 499 22.70 -3.44 -23.14
CA TYR A 499 23.07 -4.28 -22.01
C TYR A 499 21.83 -4.75 -21.24
N THR A 500 21.95 -5.89 -20.58
CA THR A 500 20.95 -6.35 -19.59
C THR A 500 21.25 -5.72 -18.24
N VAL A 501 20.23 -5.15 -17.62
CA VAL A 501 20.36 -4.40 -16.36
C VAL A 501 19.36 -4.91 -15.34
N ALA A 502 19.86 -5.35 -14.18
CA ALA A 502 19.07 -5.80 -13.05
C ALA A 502 18.69 -4.62 -12.14
N VAL A 503 17.41 -4.47 -11.84
CA VAL A 503 16.84 -3.45 -10.95
C VAL A 503 15.67 -4.03 -10.17
N ASN A 504 15.33 -3.42 -9.03
CA ASN A 504 14.10 -3.79 -8.31
C ASN A 504 12.83 -3.31 -9.04
N SER A 505 11.67 -3.89 -8.70
CA SER A 505 10.37 -3.57 -9.30
C SER A 505 10.05 -2.07 -9.25
N TYR A 506 10.30 -1.40 -8.13
CA TYR A 506 10.08 0.04 -8.00
C TYR A 506 10.84 0.87 -9.07
N ARG A 507 12.09 0.49 -9.37
CA ARG A 507 12.87 1.14 -10.43
C ARG A 507 12.39 0.79 -11.83
N ALA A 508 12.10 -0.49 -12.05
CA ALA A 508 11.71 -1.01 -13.36
C ALA A 508 10.48 -0.30 -13.95
N ILE A 509 9.59 0.16 -13.08
CA ILE A 509 8.35 0.86 -13.45
C ILE A 509 8.50 2.39 -13.52
N GLY A 510 9.70 2.93 -13.29
CA GLY A 510 9.97 4.38 -13.33
C GLY A 510 10.01 5.08 -11.97
N GLY A 511 9.80 4.35 -10.87
CA GLY A 511 9.86 4.89 -9.51
C GLY A 511 11.16 5.63 -9.22
N GLY A 512 11.07 6.81 -8.58
CA GLY A 512 12.19 7.70 -8.30
C GLY A 512 12.79 8.41 -9.51
N GLY A 513 12.21 8.27 -10.71
CA GLY A 513 12.53 9.07 -11.90
C GLY A 513 13.79 8.67 -12.68
N HIS A 514 14.57 7.68 -12.23
CA HIS A 514 15.85 7.33 -12.86
C HIS A 514 15.72 6.88 -14.32
N LEU A 515 14.75 6.02 -14.60
CA LEU A 515 14.49 5.53 -15.95
C LEU A 515 13.61 6.49 -16.77
N THR A 516 12.72 7.23 -16.10
CA THR A 516 11.80 8.17 -16.77
C THR A 516 12.43 9.54 -16.98
N GLN A 517 12.77 10.26 -15.91
CA GLN A 517 13.36 11.60 -15.99
C GLN A 517 14.85 11.54 -16.32
N GLY A 518 15.57 10.52 -15.83
CA GLY A 518 16.99 10.33 -16.10
C GLY A 518 17.22 9.80 -17.51
N ALA A 519 16.81 8.58 -17.81
CA ALA A 519 17.02 7.94 -19.10
C ALA A 519 15.99 8.32 -20.18
N GLY A 520 14.95 9.11 -19.83
CA GLY A 520 13.98 9.65 -20.80
C GLY A 520 12.96 8.64 -21.32
N LEU A 521 12.78 7.49 -20.65
CA LEU A 521 11.88 6.43 -21.09
C LEU A 521 10.44 6.67 -20.60
N SER A 522 9.47 6.52 -21.48
CA SER A 522 8.06 6.53 -21.12
C SER A 522 7.67 5.22 -20.39
N PRO A 523 6.56 5.20 -19.62
CA PRO A 523 6.07 3.98 -18.99
C PRO A 523 5.81 2.83 -19.99
N GLU A 524 5.38 3.16 -21.20
CA GLU A 524 5.17 2.19 -22.28
C GLU A 524 6.49 1.56 -22.73
N GLU A 525 7.52 2.38 -22.95
CA GLU A 525 8.86 1.89 -23.34
C GLU A 525 9.47 1.04 -22.21
N LEU A 526 9.30 1.41 -20.94
CA LEU A 526 9.79 0.62 -19.81
C LEU A 526 9.21 -0.80 -19.85
N ARG A 527 7.90 -0.95 -20.05
CA ARG A 527 7.27 -2.28 -20.16
C ARG A 527 7.86 -3.12 -21.29
N GLN A 528 8.17 -2.50 -22.42
CA GLN A 528 8.78 -3.19 -23.58
C GLN A 528 10.25 -3.58 -23.35
N ARG A 529 10.95 -2.92 -22.43
CA ARG A 529 12.36 -3.20 -22.08
C ARG A 529 12.53 -4.36 -21.10
N ILE A 530 11.46 -4.74 -20.37
CA ILE A 530 11.51 -5.85 -19.42
C ILE A 530 11.68 -7.16 -20.16
N VAL A 531 12.69 -7.95 -19.79
CA VAL A 531 12.98 -9.25 -20.38
C VAL A 531 12.84 -10.41 -19.39
N TRP A 532 12.89 -10.12 -18.11
CA TRP A 532 12.73 -11.13 -17.06
C TRP A 532 12.29 -10.49 -15.74
N VAL A 533 11.56 -11.25 -14.94
CA VAL A 533 11.10 -10.88 -13.60
C VAL A 533 11.27 -12.07 -12.67
N SER A 534 11.75 -11.85 -11.46
CA SER A 534 11.88 -12.91 -10.45
C SER A 534 10.51 -13.43 -10.00
N PRO A 535 10.38 -14.75 -9.73
CA PRO A 535 9.12 -15.36 -9.29
C PRO A 535 8.71 -14.96 -7.87
N TYR A 536 9.67 -14.57 -7.03
CA TYR A 536 9.47 -14.13 -5.65
C TYR A 536 10.19 -12.80 -5.42
N ASP A 537 9.89 -12.15 -4.29
CA ASP A 537 10.55 -10.91 -3.88
C ASP A 537 12.04 -11.10 -3.56
N LEU A 538 12.79 -9.99 -3.58
CA LEU A 538 14.24 -10.00 -3.35
C LEU A 538 14.64 -10.46 -1.94
N ARG A 539 13.81 -10.26 -0.91
CA ARG A 539 14.10 -10.76 0.44
C ARG A 539 14.01 -12.27 0.50
N TYR A 540 12.99 -12.87 -0.12
CA TYR A 540 12.89 -14.32 -0.27
C TYR A 540 14.16 -14.89 -0.95
N HIS A 541 14.52 -14.31 -2.09
CA HIS A 541 15.71 -14.73 -2.82
C HIS A 541 17.00 -14.53 -2.03
N LEU A 542 17.11 -13.44 -1.25
CA LEU A 542 18.27 -13.16 -0.41
C LEU A 542 18.43 -14.21 0.70
N ILE A 543 17.34 -14.64 1.33
CA ILE A 543 17.35 -15.72 2.33
C ILE A 543 17.80 -17.05 1.70
N GLU A 544 17.20 -17.43 0.58
CA GLU A 544 17.53 -18.69 -0.11
C GLU A 544 18.96 -18.68 -0.66
N TRP A 545 19.38 -17.54 -1.23
CA TRP A 545 20.75 -17.36 -1.70
C TRP A 545 21.77 -17.44 -0.56
N ALA A 546 21.47 -16.83 0.59
CA ALA A 546 22.33 -16.90 1.77
C ALA A 546 22.45 -18.31 2.36
N LYS A 547 21.39 -19.13 2.30
CA LYS A 547 21.43 -20.55 2.67
C LYS A 547 22.41 -21.35 1.80
N ALA A 548 22.52 -20.99 0.52
CA ALA A 548 23.43 -21.63 -0.41
C ALA A 548 24.89 -21.15 -0.27
N HIS A 549 25.12 -19.97 0.37
CA HIS A 549 26.44 -19.36 0.53
C HIS A 549 26.84 -19.36 2.01
N GLN A 550 27.56 -20.40 2.44
CA GLN A 550 27.98 -20.59 3.83
C GLN A 550 29.49 -20.82 3.95
N PRO A 551 30.24 -19.93 4.60
CA PRO A 551 29.83 -18.63 5.17
C PRO A 551 29.56 -17.59 4.08
N LEU A 552 28.73 -16.59 4.41
CA LEU A 552 28.41 -15.47 3.51
C LEU A 552 29.51 -14.41 3.60
N THR A 553 30.25 -14.25 2.53
CA THR A 553 31.28 -13.22 2.40
C THR A 553 30.83 -12.19 1.36
N PRO A 554 30.55 -10.94 1.77
CA PRO A 554 30.21 -9.89 0.80
C PRO A 554 31.36 -9.67 -0.19
N PRO A 555 31.07 -9.53 -1.49
CA PRO A 555 32.10 -9.22 -2.48
C PRO A 555 32.64 -7.80 -2.25
N ARG A 556 33.86 -7.56 -2.70
CA ARG A 556 34.47 -6.23 -2.67
C ARG A 556 34.53 -5.67 -4.07
N TYR A 557 33.44 -5.05 -4.53
CA TYR A 557 33.43 -4.27 -5.73
C TYR A 557 34.17 -2.94 -5.47
N ASN A 558 35.28 -2.70 -6.17
CA ASN A 558 36.00 -1.42 -6.15
C ASN A 558 35.84 -0.74 -7.50
N ASN A 559 34.64 -0.77 -8.02
CA ASN A 559 34.32 -0.47 -9.41
C ASN A 559 33.93 1.00 -9.64
N TRP A 560 33.82 1.82 -8.57
CA TRP A 560 33.56 3.24 -8.72
C TRP A 560 34.12 4.10 -7.58
N ALA A 561 34.30 5.39 -7.83
CA ALA A 561 34.77 6.33 -6.82
C ALA A 561 34.36 7.77 -7.17
N PHE A 562 34.22 8.59 -6.13
CA PHE A 562 34.20 10.05 -6.27
C PHE A 562 35.60 10.58 -6.57
N ILE A 563 35.72 11.48 -7.52
CA ILE A 563 36.99 12.13 -7.91
C ILE A 563 36.84 13.68 -7.96
N PRO A 564 37.91 14.47 -7.66
CA PRO A 564 39.20 14.01 -7.13
C PRO A 564 39.08 13.53 -5.67
N LYS A 565 39.86 12.52 -5.30
CA LYS A 565 39.84 11.96 -3.95
C LYS A 565 40.18 12.98 -2.85
N GLU A 566 41.08 13.90 -3.14
CA GLU A 566 41.51 14.93 -2.23
C GLU A 566 40.37 15.90 -1.85
N GLN A 567 39.43 16.11 -2.76
CA GLN A 567 38.25 16.94 -2.54
C GLN A 567 37.13 16.13 -1.86
N ALA A 568 36.90 14.89 -2.29
CA ALA A 568 35.85 14.03 -1.76
C ALA A 568 36.08 13.61 -0.30
N ALA A 569 37.33 13.31 0.09
CA ALA A 569 37.64 12.75 1.42
C ALA A 569 37.20 13.62 2.59
N PRO A 570 37.51 14.96 2.64
CA PRO A 570 37.06 15.81 3.74
C PRO A 570 35.51 15.96 3.77
N ALA A 571 34.87 16.11 2.62
CA ALA A 571 33.41 16.20 2.50
C ALA A 571 32.73 14.92 3.01
N ILE A 572 33.23 13.75 2.62
CA ILE A 572 32.77 12.44 3.11
C ILE A 572 32.88 12.35 4.64
N ALA A 573 34.02 12.77 5.22
CA ALA A 573 34.22 12.73 6.66
C ALA A 573 33.25 13.65 7.42
N CYS A 574 32.96 14.84 6.86
CA CYS A 574 31.98 15.77 7.42
C CYS A 574 30.56 15.20 7.37
N ASP A 575 30.13 14.76 6.19
CA ASP A 575 28.77 14.28 5.95
C ASP A 575 28.48 12.98 6.71
N ARG A 576 29.44 12.05 6.76
CA ARG A 576 29.32 10.82 7.55
C ARG A 576 28.98 11.13 9.00
N ARG A 577 29.68 12.07 9.63
CA ARG A 577 29.42 12.47 11.01
C ARG A 577 27.99 13.00 11.18
N ILE A 578 27.53 13.86 10.26
CA ILE A 578 26.17 14.42 10.28
C ILE A 578 25.11 13.30 10.19
N ILE A 579 25.30 12.34 9.26
CA ILE A 579 24.39 11.22 9.08
C ILE A 579 24.37 10.33 10.34
N GLU A 580 25.53 9.96 10.88
CA GLU A 580 25.63 9.11 12.07
C GLU A 580 25.04 9.79 13.31
N GLU A 581 25.26 11.09 13.51
CA GLU A 581 24.62 11.88 14.58
C GLU A 581 23.10 11.94 14.43
N SER A 582 22.59 12.02 13.20
CA SER A 582 21.15 12.01 12.93
C SER A 582 20.49 10.65 13.18
N LEU A 583 21.21 9.55 12.93
CA LEU A 583 20.70 8.20 13.17
C LEU A 583 20.67 7.82 14.65
N ASN A 584 21.46 8.50 15.50
CA ASN A 584 21.53 8.27 16.94
C ASN A 584 20.54 9.12 17.76
N LYS A 585 19.80 10.03 17.14
CA LYS A 585 18.71 10.81 17.77
C LYS A 585 17.37 10.09 17.65
#